data_d2d9493f9865c85b9b643a9941f355ed
#
_entry.id   d2d9493f9865c85b9b643a9941f355ed
#
_cell.length_a   1.000
_cell.length_b   1.000
_cell.length_c   1.000
_cell.angle_alpha   90.00
_cell.angle_beta   90.00
_cell.angle_gamma   90.00
#
_symmetry.space_group_name_H-M   'P 1'
#
loop_
_entity.id
_entity.type
_entity.pdbx_description
1 polymer ?
#
loop_
_entity_poly.entity_id
_entity_poly.type
_entity_poly.pdbx_seq_one_letter_code
_entity_poly.pdbx_strand_id
1 'polypeptide(L)'
;DITLPAYITEALRAESVASYNMGMFGGHDLGFIHRYCQEAFSFLERNHMNDRSFPHSRVCCNILFEQVFFAVLADLAGREVASVLGRSVRDEGYSGREFCDLSYWSQRPFFHLLGGHKRNPYNVDMLRRTLLRLYPDVLERITGLFSECHRRFSTDKESKGTCMSIERSV
;
A
#
# COMPACT_ATOMS: atom_id res chain seq x y z
N ASP A 1 -3.86 18.97 11.07
CA ASP A 1 -2.41 18.82 11.35
C ASP A 1 -2.11 17.35 11.63
N ILE A 2 -0.95 16.86 11.16
CA ILE A 2 -0.48 15.50 11.40
C ILE A 2 0.54 15.52 12.54
N THR A 3 0.30 14.68 13.56
CA THR A 3 1.20 14.53 14.71
C THR A 3 2.18 13.39 14.44
N LEU A 4 3.46 13.73 14.30
CA LEU A 4 4.55 12.77 14.08
C LEU A 4 5.18 12.34 15.41
N PRO A 5 5.64 11.10 15.54
CA PRO A 5 6.55 10.69 16.61
C PRO A 5 7.85 11.51 16.57
N ALA A 6 8.44 11.81 17.74
CA ALA A 6 9.63 12.64 17.83
C ALA A 6 10.81 12.11 17.00
N TYR A 7 11.02 10.80 17.01
CA TYR A 7 12.08 10.15 16.24
C TYR A 7 11.88 10.25 14.71
N ILE A 8 10.64 10.30 14.24
CA ILE A 8 10.33 10.54 12.82
C ILE A 8 10.57 12.03 12.50
N THR A 9 10.14 12.94 13.37
CA THR A 9 10.38 14.38 13.20
C THR A 9 11.87 14.67 13.11
N GLU A 10 12.68 14.01 13.93
CA GLU A 10 14.13 14.15 13.90
C GLU A 10 14.74 13.61 12.61
N ALA A 11 14.35 12.42 12.20
CA ALA A 11 14.82 11.81 10.95
C ALA A 11 14.49 12.68 9.72
N LEU A 12 13.32 13.32 9.69
CA LEU A 12 12.90 14.16 8.57
C LEU A 12 13.64 15.51 8.49
N ARG A 13 14.47 15.86 9.47
CA ARG A 13 15.38 17.03 9.41
C ARG A 13 16.63 16.76 8.59
N ALA A 14 16.96 15.50 8.33
CA ALA A 14 18.09 15.16 7.50
C ALA A 14 17.85 15.57 6.03
N GLU A 15 18.92 15.79 5.29
CA GLU A 15 18.88 16.13 3.86
C GLU A 15 18.16 15.05 3.03
N SER A 16 18.29 13.79 3.45
CA SER A 16 17.62 12.64 2.84
C SER A 16 17.22 11.63 3.89
N VAL A 17 16.09 10.98 3.69
CA VAL A 17 15.58 9.92 4.56
C VAL A 17 15.43 8.65 3.74
N ALA A 18 15.96 7.55 4.25
CA ALA A 18 15.76 6.25 3.64
C ALA A 18 14.28 5.86 3.68
N SER A 19 13.83 5.19 2.63
CA SER A 19 12.52 4.57 2.60
C SER A 19 12.60 3.24 1.86
N TYR A 20 11.86 2.25 2.33
CA TYR A 20 11.81 0.94 1.69
C TYR A 20 10.43 0.70 1.11
N ASN A 21 10.36 0.15 -0.11
CA ASN A 21 9.10 -0.30 -0.64
C ASN A 21 8.60 -1.51 0.15
N MET A 22 7.48 -1.32 0.87
CA MET A 22 6.90 -2.30 1.79
C MET A 22 5.83 -3.19 1.14
N GLY A 23 5.75 -3.23 -0.20
CA GLY A 23 4.83 -4.12 -0.91
C GLY A 23 5.04 -5.60 -0.58
N MET A 24 6.27 -5.95 -0.20
CA MET A 24 6.63 -7.20 0.47
C MET A 24 7.69 -6.92 1.51
N PHE A 25 7.44 -7.31 2.74
CA PHE A 25 8.45 -7.30 3.78
C PHE A 25 8.27 -8.50 4.70
N GLY A 26 9.35 -8.87 5.40
CA GLY A 26 9.32 -9.97 6.34
C GLY A 26 10.72 -10.21 6.90
N GLY A 27 10.84 -11.20 7.75
CA GLY A 27 12.12 -11.55 8.38
C GLY A 27 11.92 -12.46 9.58
N HIS A 28 13.00 -12.77 10.25
CA HIS A 28 13.01 -13.62 11.44
C HIS A 28 12.85 -12.83 12.75
N ASP A 29 13.08 -11.51 12.72
CA ASP A 29 12.92 -10.65 13.89
C ASP A 29 11.47 -10.23 14.08
N LEU A 30 10.67 -11.17 14.61
CA LEU A 30 9.24 -10.93 14.86
C LEU A 30 9.02 -9.82 15.89
N GLY A 31 9.95 -9.63 16.82
CA GLY A 31 9.87 -8.55 17.80
C GLY A 31 9.98 -7.18 17.15
N PHE A 32 10.90 -7.01 16.21
CA PHE A 32 11.02 -5.79 15.43
C PHE A 32 9.78 -5.55 14.55
N ILE A 33 9.32 -6.58 13.83
CA ILE A 33 8.12 -6.49 12.98
C ILE A 33 6.90 -6.06 13.80
N HIS A 34 6.70 -6.68 14.96
CA HIS A 34 5.60 -6.34 15.86
C HIS A 34 5.68 -4.88 16.33
N ARG A 35 6.87 -4.43 16.76
CA ARG A 35 7.10 -3.04 17.16
C ARG A 35 6.79 -2.06 16.02
N TYR A 36 7.29 -2.33 14.82
CA TYR A 36 6.99 -1.51 13.65
C TYR A 36 5.48 -1.41 13.39
N CYS A 37 4.77 -2.53 13.39
CA CYS A 37 3.32 -2.54 13.22
C CYS A 37 2.60 -1.72 14.31
N GLN A 38 3.01 -1.85 15.57
CA GLN A 38 2.43 -1.08 16.67
C GLN A 38 2.62 0.43 16.46
N GLU A 39 3.82 0.87 16.08
CA GLU A 39 4.11 2.28 15.81
C GLU A 39 3.28 2.81 14.63
N ALA A 40 3.18 2.03 13.54
CA ALA A 40 2.38 2.40 12.37
C ALA A 40 0.89 2.52 12.71
N PHE A 41 0.31 1.56 13.42
CA PHE A 41 -1.09 1.61 13.84
C PHE A 41 -1.35 2.74 14.83
N SER A 42 -0.47 2.94 15.82
CA SER A 42 -0.58 4.06 16.76
C SER A 42 -0.54 5.41 16.07
N PHE A 43 0.26 5.54 15.00
CA PHE A 43 0.28 6.75 14.18
C PHE A 43 -1.05 6.97 13.46
N LEU A 44 -1.63 5.93 12.86
CA LEU A 44 -2.93 6.01 12.18
C LEU A 44 -4.05 6.41 13.14
N GLU A 45 -4.09 5.79 14.32
CA GLU A 45 -5.09 6.06 15.36
C GLU A 45 -4.96 7.48 15.92
N ARG A 46 -3.75 7.88 16.28
CA ARG A 46 -3.47 9.23 16.85
C ARG A 46 -3.82 10.36 15.90
N ASN A 47 -3.72 10.13 14.60
CA ASN A 47 -4.04 11.09 13.57
C ASN A 47 -5.44 10.90 12.96
N HIS A 48 -6.26 10.04 13.55
CA HIS A 48 -7.63 9.76 13.08
C HIS A 48 -7.71 9.37 11.60
N MET A 49 -6.65 8.74 11.07
CA MET A 49 -6.58 8.37 9.65
C MET A 49 -7.53 7.24 9.26
N ASN A 50 -8.10 6.55 10.24
CA ASN A 50 -9.13 5.53 10.05
C ASN A 50 -10.54 6.13 9.89
N ASP A 51 -10.71 7.42 10.19
CA ASP A 51 -11.99 8.09 10.07
C ASP A 51 -12.34 8.36 8.61
N ARG A 52 -13.60 8.13 8.24
CA ARG A 52 -14.12 8.42 6.89
C ARG A 52 -14.05 9.91 6.53
N SER A 53 -13.92 10.78 7.52
CA SER A 53 -13.78 12.22 7.38
C SER A 53 -12.36 12.67 7.06
N PHE A 54 -11.36 11.79 7.22
CA PHE A 54 -10.00 12.14 6.89
C PHE A 54 -9.86 12.49 5.40
N PRO A 55 -9.29 13.65 5.07
CA PRO A 55 -9.18 14.08 3.67
C PRO A 55 -8.13 13.22 2.94
N HIS A 56 -8.54 12.06 2.45
CA HIS A 56 -7.69 11.11 1.72
C HIS A 56 -7.13 11.66 0.39
N SER A 57 -7.50 12.88 0.02
CA SER A 57 -7.39 13.31 -1.37
C SER A 57 -6.02 13.85 -1.79
N ARG A 58 -5.07 14.10 -0.87
CA ARG A 58 -3.85 14.84 -1.27
C ARG A 58 -2.54 14.44 -0.60
N VAL A 59 -2.53 13.57 0.39
CA VAL A 59 -1.30 13.19 1.09
C VAL A 59 -1.10 11.69 1.04
N CYS A 60 -0.01 11.24 0.41
CA CYS A 60 0.40 9.83 0.41
C CYS A 60 0.98 9.43 1.78
N CYS A 61 0.17 9.51 2.84
CA CYS A 61 0.59 9.17 4.20
C CYS A 61 1.10 7.73 4.32
N ASN A 62 0.67 6.84 3.41
CA ASN A 62 1.17 5.48 3.36
C ASN A 62 2.69 5.41 3.15
N ILE A 63 3.28 6.30 2.36
CA ILE A 63 4.73 6.37 2.22
C ILE A 63 5.38 6.64 3.58
N LEU A 64 4.79 7.50 4.38
CA LEU A 64 5.31 7.85 5.69
C LEU A 64 5.25 6.66 6.66
N PHE A 65 4.07 6.15 6.97
CA PHE A 65 3.92 5.13 8.01
C PHE A 65 4.31 3.71 7.55
N GLU A 66 4.23 3.42 6.25
CA GLU A 66 4.70 2.14 5.73
C GLU A 66 6.21 2.14 5.49
N GLN A 67 6.73 3.12 4.75
CA GLN A 67 8.08 3.06 4.20
C GLN A 67 9.11 3.78 5.08
N VAL A 68 8.82 5.03 5.48
CA VAL A 68 9.74 5.84 6.27
C VAL A 68 9.83 5.33 7.71
N PHE A 69 8.70 5.04 8.36
CA PHE A 69 8.71 4.49 9.72
C PHE A 69 9.53 3.21 9.82
N PHE A 70 9.33 2.30 8.87
CA PHE A 70 10.10 1.07 8.83
C PHE A 70 11.60 1.35 8.74
N ALA A 71 12.01 2.21 7.81
CA ALA A 71 13.41 2.55 7.60
C ALA A 71 14.06 3.17 8.84
N VAL A 72 13.39 4.17 9.43
CA VAL A 72 13.89 4.86 10.63
C VAL A 72 13.94 3.92 11.84
N LEU A 73 12.92 3.10 12.04
CA LEU A 73 12.91 2.14 13.15
C LEU A 73 13.98 1.05 12.97
N ALA A 74 14.23 0.60 11.74
CA ALA A 74 15.29 -0.38 11.46
C ALA A 74 16.66 0.21 11.77
N ASP A 75 16.91 1.45 11.35
CA ASP A 75 18.15 2.18 11.64
C ASP A 75 18.37 2.35 13.15
N LEU A 76 17.37 2.88 13.85
CA LEU A 76 17.40 3.05 15.32
C LEU A 76 17.60 1.74 16.08
N ALA A 77 17.13 0.63 15.55
CA ALA A 77 17.29 -0.69 16.14
C ALA A 77 18.59 -1.37 15.71
N GLY A 78 19.42 -0.73 14.88
CA GLY A 78 20.64 -1.31 14.30
C GLY A 78 20.35 -2.56 13.47
N ARG A 79 19.22 -2.59 12.74
CA ARG A 79 18.85 -3.75 11.92
C ARG A 79 19.31 -3.58 10.49
N GLU A 80 19.95 -4.59 9.98
CA GLU A 80 20.28 -4.68 8.56
C GLU A 80 19.01 -5.05 7.76
N VAL A 81 18.74 -4.29 6.70
CA VAL A 81 17.62 -4.51 5.81
C VAL A 81 18.14 -4.93 4.43
N ALA A 82 17.84 -6.16 4.04
CA ALA A 82 18.15 -6.67 2.72
C ALA A 82 17.04 -6.37 1.73
N SER A 83 17.38 -5.83 0.57
CA SER A 83 16.42 -5.65 -0.54
C SER A 83 16.19 -6.99 -1.25
N VAL A 84 14.92 -7.40 -1.36
CA VAL A 84 14.53 -8.61 -2.11
C VAL A 84 14.91 -8.51 -3.59
N LEU A 85 14.87 -7.31 -4.16
CA LEU A 85 15.22 -7.07 -5.57
C LEU A 85 16.70 -6.75 -5.76
N GLY A 86 17.46 -6.58 -4.67
CA GLY A 86 18.90 -6.35 -4.71
C GLY A 86 19.34 -5.00 -5.26
N ARG A 87 18.39 -4.02 -5.42
CA ARG A 87 18.70 -2.70 -5.95
C ARG A 87 17.75 -1.61 -5.48
N SER A 88 18.19 -0.36 -5.62
CA SER A 88 17.42 0.83 -5.33
C SER A 88 16.57 1.24 -6.54
N VAL A 89 15.33 1.68 -6.28
CA VAL A 89 14.48 2.33 -7.28
C VAL A 89 15.08 3.66 -7.77
N ARG A 90 15.98 4.27 -6.96
CA ARG A 90 16.66 5.51 -7.32
C ARG A 90 17.47 5.40 -8.61
N ASP A 91 18.03 4.23 -8.89
CA ASP A 91 18.91 3.99 -10.04
C ASP A 91 18.15 3.92 -11.37
N GLU A 92 16.90 3.42 -11.36
CA GLU A 92 16.09 3.20 -12.56
C GLU A 92 14.67 3.82 -12.47
N GLY A 93 14.32 4.34 -11.33
CA GLY A 93 12.97 4.85 -11.07
C GLY A 93 11.90 3.74 -11.17
N TYR A 94 10.66 4.15 -11.39
CA TYR A 94 9.51 3.24 -11.56
C TYR A 94 9.35 2.71 -13.00
N SER A 95 10.30 3.01 -13.90
CA SER A 95 10.24 2.62 -15.31
C SER A 95 10.93 1.28 -15.61
N GLY A 96 11.64 0.71 -14.66
CA GLY A 96 12.24 -0.62 -14.81
C GLY A 96 11.15 -1.66 -15.12
N ARG A 97 11.40 -2.50 -16.16
CA ARG A 97 10.41 -3.49 -16.62
C ARG A 97 9.92 -4.42 -15.51
N GLU A 98 10.77 -4.77 -14.57
CA GLU A 98 10.44 -5.59 -13.41
C GLU A 98 9.47 -4.92 -12.43
N PHE A 99 9.20 -3.63 -12.56
CA PHE A 99 8.24 -2.90 -11.74
C PHE A 99 6.95 -2.56 -12.48
N CYS A 100 6.95 -2.65 -13.81
CA CYS A 100 5.83 -2.21 -14.62
C CYS A 100 5.30 -3.24 -15.62
N ASP A 101 6.03 -4.33 -15.86
CA ASP A 101 5.65 -5.37 -16.82
C ASP A 101 5.57 -6.74 -16.14
N LEU A 102 4.36 -7.26 -15.97
CA LEU A 102 4.12 -8.54 -15.33
C LEU A 102 4.72 -9.74 -16.08
N SER A 103 5.10 -9.60 -17.36
CA SER A 103 5.75 -10.69 -18.11
C SER A 103 7.08 -11.14 -17.50
N TYR A 104 7.67 -10.29 -16.67
CA TYR A 104 8.92 -10.61 -15.93
C TYR A 104 8.70 -11.45 -14.66
N TRP A 105 7.44 -11.74 -14.28
CA TRP A 105 7.16 -12.47 -13.05
C TRP A 105 7.82 -13.86 -12.99
N SER A 106 7.93 -14.55 -14.11
CA SER A 106 8.51 -15.90 -14.17
C SER A 106 10.01 -15.95 -13.97
N GLN A 107 10.68 -14.79 -14.01
CA GLN A 107 12.13 -14.68 -13.86
C GLN A 107 12.57 -14.50 -12.40
N ARG A 108 11.62 -14.31 -11.48
CA ARG A 108 11.88 -14.01 -10.08
C ARG A 108 10.88 -14.71 -9.16
N PRO A 109 11.30 -15.09 -7.94
CA PRO A 109 10.41 -15.69 -6.96
C PRO A 109 9.31 -14.71 -6.47
N PHE A 110 9.56 -13.40 -6.63
CA PHE A 110 8.65 -12.35 -6.23
C PHE A 110 8.52 -11.31 -7.32
N PHE A 111 7.32 -10.75 -7.44
CA PHE A 111 7.05 -9.67 -8.37
C PHE A 111 6.12 -8.63 -7.75
N HIS A 112 6.49 -7.35 -7.86
CA HIS A 112 5.71 -6.26 -7.32
C HIS A 112 5.54 -5.15 -8.35
N LEU A 113 4.35 -5.05 -8.92
CA LEU A 113 3.96 -3.93 -9.77
C LEU A 113 3.86 -2.64 -8.95
N LEU A 114 4.58 -1.60 -9.36
CA LEU A 114 4.59 -0.32 -8.67
C LEU A 114 3.55 0.66 -9.24
N GLY A 115 3.02 1.51 -8.38
CA GLY A 115 2.15 2.63 -8.73
C GLY A 115 0.96 2.24 -9.60
N GLY A 116 0.76 2.99 -10.70
CA GLY A 116 -0.33 2.81 -11.64
C GLY A 116 -0.27 1.52 -12.47
N HIS A 117 0.89 0.86 -12.54
CA HIS A 117 1.06 -0.37 -13.31
C HIS A 117 0.20 -1.53 -12.82
N LYS A 118 -0.22 -1.50 -11.54
CA LYS A 118 -1.22 -2.44 -10.97
C LYS A 118 -2.58 -2.36 -11.67
N ARG A 119 -2.90 -1.23 -12.29
CA ARG A 119 -4.17 -0.96 -12.99
C ARG A 119 -4.02 -0.99 -14.51
N ASN A 120 -2.82 -1.24 -15.02
CA ASN A 120 -2.61 -1.37 -16.45
C ASN A 120 -3.40 -2.57 -16.98
N PRO A 121 -4.29 -2.40 -17.98
CA PRO A 121 -5.11 -3.49 -18.53
C PRO A 121 -4.32 -4.70 -19.00
N TYR A 122 -3.16 -4.49 -19.58
CA TYR A 122 -2.26 -5.57 -20.00
C TYR A 122 -1.79 -6.43 -18.82
N ASN A 123 -1.32 -5.79 -17.74
CA ASN A 123 -0.87 -6.50 -16.54
C ASN A 123 -2.04 -7.22 -15.84
N VAL A 124 -3.20 -6.58 -15.79
CA VAL A 124 -4.41 -7.18 -15.19
C VAL A 124 -4.85 -8.42 -15.97
N ASP A 125 -4.89 -8.34 -17.30
CA ASP A 125 -5.27 -9.47 -18.15
C ASP A 125 -4.24 -10.61 -18.06
N MET A 126 -2.96 -10.31 -18.05
CA MET A 126 -1.90 -11.30 -17.88
C MET A 126 -1.98 -11.99 -16.52
N LEU A 127 -2.21 -11.24 -15.43
CA LEU A 127 -2.41 -11.82 -14.10
C LEU A 127 -3.63 -12.73 -14.09
N ARG A 128 -4.75 -12.27 -14.66
CA ARG A 128 -5.98 -13.07 -14.75
C ARG A 128 -5.76 -14.38 -15.50
N ARG A 129 -5.11 -14.36 -16.66
CA ARG A 129 -4.80 -15.57 -17.43
C ARG A 129 -3.86 -16.50 -16.67
N THR A 130 -2.89 -15.94 -15.96
CA THR A 130 -1.96 -16.74 -15.15
C THR A 130 -2.69 -17.43 -14.00
N LEU A 131 -3.55 -16.70 -13.28
CA LEU A 131 -4.36 -17.27 -12.20
C LEU A 131 -5.34 -18.33 -12.72
N LEU A 132 -6.01 -18.05 -13.84
CA LEU A 132 -6.93 -19.04 -14.44
C LEU A 132 -6.23 -20.36 -14.80
N ARG A 133 -4.99 -20.27 -15.28
CA ARG A 133 -4.21 -21.45 -15.68
C ARG A 133 -3.60 -22.21 -14.51
N LEU A 134 -3.04 -21.49 -13.52
CA LEU A 134 -2.26 -22.09 -12.44
C LEU A 134 -3.03 -22.24 -11.13
N TYR A 135 -3.99 -21.36 -10.89
CA TYR A 135 -4.70 -21.25 -9.61
C TYR A 135 -6.18 -20.87 -9.83
N PRO A 136 -6.96 -21.69 -10.57
CA PRO A 136 -8.35 -21.37 -10.92
C PRO A 136 -9.22 -21.12 -9.68
N ASP A 137 -9.06 -21.91 -8.62
CA ASP A 137 -9.82 -21.77 -7.37
C ASP A 137 -9.54 -20.45 -6.67
N VAL A 138 -8.29 -19.95 -6.75
CA VAL A 138 -7.92 -18.63 -6.20
C VAL A 138 -8.60 -17.51 -6.98
N LEU A 139 -8.63 -17.62 -8.31
CA LEU A 139 -9.30 -16.64 -9.17
C LEU A 139 -10.81 -16.61 -8.89
N GLU A 140 -11.45 -17.76 -8.76
CA GLU A 140 -12.87 -17.88 -8.42
C GLU A 140 -13.20 -17.20 -7.08
N ARG A 141 -12.41 -17.49 -6.04
CA ARG A 141 -12.57 -16.86 -4.72
C ARG A 141 -12.40 -15.34 -4.77
N ILE A 142 -11.39 -14.84 -5.48
CA ILE A 142 -11.16 -13.40 -5.65
C ILE A 142 -12.37 -12.77 -6.35
N THR A 143 -12.86 -13.38 -7.43
CA THR A 143 -14.01 -12.89 -8.20
C THR A 143 -15.29 -12.88 -7.34
N GLY A 144 -15.50 -13.91 -6.55
CA GLY A 144 -16.62 -14.00 -5.60
C GLY A 144 -16.59 -12.88 -4.55
N LEU A 145 -15.42 -12.63 -3.95
CA LEU A 145 -15.23 -11.56 -2.97
C LEU A 145 -15.49 -10.18 -3.57
N PHE A 146 -15.02 -9.91 -4.78
CA PHE A 146 -15.29 -8.64 -5.47
C PHE A 146 -16.79 -8.45 -5.76
N SER A 147 -17.48 -9.48 -6.18
CA SER A 147 -18.93 -9.43 -6.45
C SER A 147 -19.73 -9.17 -5.17
N GLU A 148 -19.31 -9.72 -4.05
CA GLU A 148 -19.93 -9.47 -2.75
C GLU A 148 -19.65 -8.06 -2.24
N CYS A 149 -18.42 -7.57 -2.34
CA CYS A 149 -18.07 -6.19 -2.02
C CYS A 149 -18.90 -5.19 -2.85
N HIS A 150 -18.99 -5.41 -4.16
CA HIS A 150 -19.76 -4.53 -5.05
C HIS A 150 -21.24 -4.47 -4.67
N ARG A 151 -21.85 -5.60 -4.31
CA ARG A 151 -23.24 -5.64 -3.83
C ARG A 151 -23.43 -4.84 -2.54
N ARG A 152 -22.53 -5.00 -1.55
CA ARG A 152 -22.60 -4.27 -0.28
C ARG A 152 -22.49 -2.76 -0.47
N PHE A 153 -21.58 -2.29 -1.33
CA PHE A 153 -21.41 -0.86 -1.61
C PHE A 153 -22.55 -0.27 -2.46
N SER A 154 -23.23 -1.05 -3.29
CA SER A 154 -24.38 -0.59 -4.08
C SER A 154 -25.62 -0.42 -3.21
N THR A 155 -25.87 -1.34 -2.30
CA THR A 155 -27.00 -1.26 -1.34
C THR A 155 -26.84 -0.09 -0.36
N ASP A 156 -25.61 0.24 0.06
CA ASP A 156 -25.34 1.42 0.91
C ASP A 156 -25.59 2.77 0.20
N LYS A 157 -25.47 2.82 -1.13
CA LYS A 157 -25.79 4.02 -1.90
C LYS A 157 -27.29 4.23 -2.07
N GLU A 158 -28.04 3.17 -2.27
CA GLU A 158 -29.50 3.25 -2.39
C GLU A 158 -30.18 3.63 -1.06
N SER A 159 -29.64 3.16 0.07
CA SER A 159 -30.15 3.53 1.40
C SER A 159 -29.86 4.98 1.81
N LYS A 160 -28.89 5.65 1.18
CA LYS A 160 -28.53 7.05 1.43
C LYS A 160 -29.09 8.03 0.40
N GLY A 161 -29.74 7.54 -0.65
CA GLY A 161 -30.33 8.36 -1.70
C GLY A 161 -31.69 8.99 -1.38
N THR A 162 -32.25 8.75 -0.18
CA THR A 162 -33.60 9.23 0.18
C THR A 162 -33.57 10.39 1.17
N CYS A 163 -32.52 11.21 1.17
CA CYS A 163 -32.59 12.46 1.94
C CYS A 163 -31.64 13.51 1.33
N MET A 164 -32.17 14.34 0.43
CA MET A 164 -31.88 15.76 0.23
C MET A 164 -32.36 16.24 -1.15
N SER A 165 -33.67 16.37 -1.28
CA SER A 165 -34.26 17.38 -2.18
C SER A 165 -34.17 18.70 -1.43
N ILE A 166 -33.14 19.48 -1.60
CA ILE A 166 -33.10 20.89 -1.23
C ILE A 166 -33.58 21.66 -2.44
N GLU A 167 -34.81 22.18 -2.32
CA GLU A 167 -35.42 23.17 -3.19
C GLU A 167 -34.46 24.34 -3.43
N ARG A 168 -34.13 24.58 -4.69
CA ARG A 168 -33.64 25.88 -5.13
C ARG A 168 -34.85 26.75 -5.43
N SER A 169 -35.13 27.66 -4.54
CA SER A 169 -36.02 28.79 -4.80
C SER A 169 -35.19 30.06 -4.94
N VAL A 170 -35.25 30.62 -6.14
CA VAL A 170 -35.09 32.01 -6.61
C VAL A 170 -33.86 32.76 -6.12
#